data_c160d4450de8a773f84a02c29a8f9811
#
_entry.id   c160d4450de8a773f84a02c29a8f9811
#
_cell.length_a   1.000
_cell.length_b   1.000
_cell.length_c   1.000
_cell.angle_alpha   90.00
_cell.angle_beta   90.00
_cell.angle_gamma   90.00
#
_symmetry.space_group_name_H-M   'P 1'
#
loop_
_entity.id
_entity.type
_entity.pdbx_description
1 polymer ?
#
loop_
_entity_poly.entity_id
_entity_poly.type
_entity_poly.pdbx_seq_one_letter_code
_entity_poly.pdbx_strand_id
1 'polypeptide(L)'
;MGEIPVRGSGEGEADMQAGDPATGVVIATLVLYKLVLIAIGVWASRLNRNESDFFLGGRGLGAWVAGLSYAASTSSAWVLLGFSGFVYVYGVSALWMVPGIWAGYVGVWLWFGPRLRAETAERNYVTVTDFMAASAGPSTRALIAILAGGLVLFTFVFYIAAQFGAAAVAFESQFALPHTESVLLGAVVILIYGLLGGFWAVSLTDTLQGAMMALIAVLLPAAGLVAAGGPVQMWATLSETMPSAYLDITGERGFVPFLAFAFGVAAIGLGTFGQPHLMARLMAVKDEKARRTGFTIAMSWAVLVYFGMALLALSGRALLGEIFDPEALFYEMANLLLPAVLAGVVIAAILSAVMSTVDSLLIAASAAAAHDLKLIRLFPRREVMISRVVMASICVFAVALTLSVDATIFDRVLFSWSALGAAFGPVIAARVMNAAPKGWAVLAAIVLGFATTVLFYTYGQIGAEAAGGGLSGMLARLAAIPGDPFERVVPWILPLVLVFSFRQPRPVEDRRS
;
A
#
# COMPACT_ATOMS: atom_id res chain seq x y z
N MET A 1 12.04 -8.02 43.12
CA MET A 1 11.79 -9.45 42.93
C MET A 1 10.33 -9.67 43.32
N GLY A 2 9.46 -9.67 42.35
CA GLY A 2 8.07 -10.07 42.43
C GLY A 2 7.81 -10.87 41.19
N GLU A 3 7.56 -12.16 41.33
CA GLU A 3 7.31 -13.10 40.26
C GLU A 3 6.11 -12.64 39.45
N ILE A 4 6.31 -12.38 38.18
CA ILE A 4 5.23 -12.27 37.19
C ILE A 4 4.74 -13.71 37.00
N PRO A 5 3.47 -14.04 37.29
CA PRO A 5 2.98 -15.37 37.05
C PRO A 5 2.99 -15.67 35.58
N VAL A 6 3.82 -16.61 35.17
CA VAL A 6 3.72 -17.30 33.86
C VAL A 6 2.38 -18.03 33.90
N ARG A 7 1.34 -17.47 33.29
CA ARG A 7 0.07 -18.18 33.08
C ARG A 7 0.37 -19.37 32.19
N GLY A 8 0.16 -20.55 32.72
CA GLY A 8 0.28 -21.81 32.04
C GLY A 8 -0.59 -21.85 30.80
N SER A 9 -0.06 -22.41 29.75
CA SER A 9 -0.74 -22.79 28.51
C SER A 9 -1.97 -23.65 28.87
N GLY A 10 -3.14 -23.06 28.96
CA GLY A 10 -4.35 -23.84 29.14
C GLY A 10 -5.58 -23.15 29.76
N GLU A 11 -5.47 -21.93 30.30
CA GLU A 11 -6.65 -21.28 30.90
C GLU A 11 -6.57 -19.75 30.65
N GLY A 12 -7.01 -19.29 29.49
CA GLY A 12 -7.08 -17.85 29.21
C GLY A 12 -7.37 -17.48 27.78
N GLU A 13 -7.87 -18.39 26.96
CA GLU A 13 -8.73 -17.99 25.84
C GLU A 13 -9.97 -17.36 26.47
N ALA A 14 -9.95 -16.04 26.61
CA ALA A 14 -11.16 -15.28 26.84
C ALA A 14 -11.98 -15.41 25.56
N ASP A 15 -12.71 -16.53 25.44
CA ASP A 15 -13.83 -16.69 24.53
C ASP A 15 -14.73 -15.48 24.71
N MET A 16 -14.58 -14.47 23.86
CA MET A 16 -15.56 -13.41 23.71
C MET A 16 -16.80 -14.03 23.08
N GLN A 17 -17.62 -14.69 23.91
CA GLN A 17 -18.87 -15.27 23.46
C GLN A 17 -19.80 -14.16 22.96
N ALA A 18 -20.54 -14.43 21.90
CA ALA A 18 -21.60 -13.57 21.41
C ALA A 18 -22.64 -13.33 22.54
N GLY A 19 -22.48 -12.23 23.26
CA GLY A 19 -23.27 -11.91 24.46
C GLY A 19 -22.48 -11.22 25.58
N ASP A 20 -21.15 -11.17 25.47
CA ASP A 20 -20.32 -10.37 26.36
C ASP A 20 -20.59 -8.87 26.13
N PRO A 21 -20.87 -8.07 27.18
CA PRO A 21 -21.01 -6.62 27.06
C PRO A 21 -19.84 -5.94 26.34
N ALA A 22 -18.63 -6.44 26.47
CA ALA A 22 -17.44 -5.93 25.77
C ALA A 22 -17.55 -6.12 24.24
N THR A 23 -17.99 -7.29 23.79
CA THR A 23 -18.24 -7.56 22.36
C THR A 23 -19.33 -6.65 21.81
N GLY A 24 -20.40 -6.40 22.56
CA GLY A 24 -21.47 -5.48 22.19
C GLY A 24 -20.96 -4.05 21.99
N VAL A 25 -20.08 -3.56 22.84
CA VAL A 25 -19.48 -2.22 22.72
C VAL A 25 -18.57 -2.12 21.49
N VAL A 26 -17.76 -3.15 21.22
CA VAL A 26 -16.91 -3.20 20.03
C VAL A 26 -17.75 -3.14 18.76
N ILE A 27 -18.79 -3.97 18.66
CA ILE A 27 -19.71 -3.98 17.51
C ILE A 27 -20.40 -2.62 17.36
N ALA A 28 -20.93 -2.04 18.43
CA ALA A 28 -21.57 -0.73 18.40
C ALA A 28 -20.62 0.38 17.91
N THR A 29 -19.36 0.37 18.36
CA THR A 29 -18.33 1.31 17.91
C THR A 29 -18.05 1.16 16.43
N LEU A 30 -17.90 -0.07 15.94
CA LEU A 30 -17.69 -0.35 14.53
C LEU A 30 -18.88 0.07 13.66
N VAL A 31 -20.10 -0.23 14.09
CA VAL A 31 -21.34 0.15 13.38
C VAL A 31 -21.46 1.67 13.32
N LEU A 32 -21.28 2.37 14.44
CA LEU A 32 -21.34 3.83 14.49
C LEU A 32 -20.28 4.46 13.57
N TYR A 33 -19.07 3.95 13.63
CA TYR A 33 -17.98 4.40 12.75
C TYR A 33 -18.34 4.20 11.26
N LYS A 34 -18.88 3.03 10.89
CA LYS A 34 -19.33 2.75 9.51
C LYS A 34 -20.47 3.66 9.07
N LEU A 35 -21.43 3.95 9.94
CA LEU A 35 -22.53 4.88 9.63
C LEU A 35 -22.01 6.30 9.36
N VAL A 36 -20.99 6.77 10.10
CA VAL A 36 -20.34 8.07 9.83
C VAL A 36 -19.67 8.07 8.47
N LEU A 37 -18.91 7.02 8.12
CA LEU A 37 -18.26 6.92 6.81
C LEU A 37 -19.29 6.87 5.67
N ILE A 38 -20.37 6.09 5.80
CA ILE A 38 -21.45 6.02 4.81
C ILE A 38 -22.12 7.40 4.65
N ALA A 39 -22.39 8.11 5.74
CA ALA A 39 -22.99 9.43 5.69
C ALA A 39 -22.10 10.44 4.93
N ILE A 40 -20.77 10.41 5.18
CA ILE A 40 -19.79 11.21 4.43
C ILE A 40 -19.81 10.81 2.95
N GLY A 41 -19.79 9.51 2.65
CA GLY A 41 -19.81 8.97 1.29
C GLY A 41 -21.05 9.42 0.50
N VAL A 42 -22.23 9.28 1.10
CA VAL A 42 -23.52 9.71 0.50
C VAL A 42 -23.55 11.23 0.30
N TRP A 43 -23.07 12.01 1.27
CA TRP A 43 -22.99 13.45 1.13
C TRP A 43 -22.04 13.86 -0.01
N ALA A 44 -20.85 13.30 -0.05
CA ALA A 44 -19.83 13.61 -1.04
C ALA A 44 -20.18 13.09 -2.46
N SER A 45 -20.98 12.01 -2.58
CA SER A 45 -21.44 11.51 -3.88
C SER A 45 -22.26 12.54 -4.67
N ARG A 46 -22.88 13.48 -3.98
CA ARG A 46 -23.65 14.60 -4.60
C ARG A 46 -22.76 15.60 -5.33
N LEU A 47 -21.45 15.56 -5.10
CA LEU A 47 -20.48 16.42 -5.75
C LEU A 47 -20.05 15.90 -7.13
N ASN A 48 -20.32 14.64 -7.44
CA ASN A 48 -19.96 14.02 -8.71
C ASN A 48 -20.94 14.39 -9.82
N ARG A 49 -20.52 15.21 -10.80
CA ARG A 49 -21.35 15.68 -11.91
C ARG A 49 -20.89 15.14 -13.27
N ASN A 50 -19.63 14.78 -13.40
CA ASN A 50 -19.00 14.31 -14.64
C ASN A 50 -17.88 13.30 -14.35
N GLU A 51 -17.26 12.75 -15.40
CA GLU A 51 -16.18 11.76 -15.30
C GLU A 51 -14.97 12.30 -14.51
N SER A 52 -14.58 13.55 -14.74
CA SER A 52 -13.47 14.18 -14.02
C SER A 52 -13.79 14.36 -12.51
N ASP A 53 -15.03 14.66 -12.17
CA ASP A 53 -15.46 14.73 -10.77
C ASP A 53 -15.41 13.34 -10.13
N PHE A 54 -15.87 12.32 -10.86
CA PHE A 54 -15.93 10.96 -10.35
C PHE A 54 -14.55 10.33 -10.12
N PHE A 55 -13.58 10.53 -11.05
CA PHE A 55 -12.25 9.89 -10.96
C PHE A 55 -11.16 10.80 -10.37
N LEU A 56 -11.34 12.14 -10.35
CA LEU A 56 -10.33 13.10 -9.88
C LEU A 56 -10.90 14.20 -8.98
N GLY A 57 -12.18 14.11 -8.56
CA GLY A 57 -12.79 15.09 -7.69
C GLY A 57 -12.79 16.51 -8.26
N GLY A 58 -12.92 16.68 -9.59
CA GLY A 58 -12.86 17.98 -10.25
C GLY A 58 -11.56 18.75 -10.01
N ARG A 59 -10.49 18.08 -9.63
CA ARG A 59 -9.18 18.68 -9.27
C ARG A 59 -9.25 19.71 -8.16
N GLY A 60 -10.13 19.48 -7.19
CA GLY A 60 -10.43 20.42 -6.09
C GLY A 60 -9.80 20.06 -4.74
N LEU A 61 -8.93 19.05 -4.65
CA LEU A 61 -8.40 18.58 -3.36
C LEU A 61 -7.54 19.64 -2.67
N GLY A 62 -7.98 20.03 -1.46
CA GLY A 62 -7.21 20.86 -0.55
C GLY A 62 -6.05 20.07 0.09
N ALA A 63 -5.13 20.78 0.72
CA ALA A 63 -3.89 20.23 1.27
C ALA A 63 -4.10 19.10 2.28
N TRP A 64 -5.04 19.25 3.21
CA TRP A 64 -5.32 18.27 4.26
C TRP A 64 -5.88 16.97 3.67
N VAL A 65 -6.88 17.09 2.80
CA VAL A 65 -7.50 15.92 2.16
C VAL A 65 -6.49 15.22 1.27
N ALA A 66 -5.76 15.95 0.42
CA ALA A 66 -4.76 15.37 -0.45
C ALA A 66 -3.62 14.68 0.32
N GLY A 67 -3.12 15.33 1.39
CA GLY A 67 -2.01 14.79 2.19
C GLY A 67 -2.41 13.56 2.99
N LEU A 68 -3.50 13.59 3.75
CA LEU A 68 -3.95 12.48 4.58
C LEU A 68 -4.50 11.31 3.75
N SER A 69 -5.30 11.60 2.70
CA SER A 69 -5.78 10.56 1.80
C SER A 69 -4.62 9.84 1.08
N TYR A 70 -3.61 10.60 0.61
CA TYR A 70 -2.39 10.02 0.05
C TYR A 70 -1.68 9.11 1.06
N ALA A 71 -1.44 9.62 2.28
CA ALA A 71 -0.72 8.90 3.32
C ALA A 71 -1.44 7.62 3.76
N ALA A 72 -2.75 7.69 4.00
CA ALA A 72 -3.57 6.53 4.36
C ALA A 72 -3.58 5.46 3.26
N SER A 73 -3.78 5.87 1.99
CA SER A 73 -3.82 4.94 0.86
C SER A 73 -2.45 4.36 0.49
N THR A 74 -1.34 5.08 0.77
CA THR A 74 0.02 4.59 0.55
C THR A 74 0.39 3.53 1.56
N SER A 75 -0.01 3.71 2.81
CA SER A 75 0.47 2.89 3.93
C SER A 75 -0.34 1.60 4.09
N SER A 76 -1.65 1.63 3.83
CA SER A 76 -2.55 0.47 3.93
C SER A 76 -2.50 -0.25 5.29
N ALA A 77 -3.14 -1.40 5.41
CA ALA A 77 -2.91 -2.31 6.54
C ALA A 77 -1.46 -2.84 6.57
N TRP A 78 -0.75 -2.79 5.45
CA TRP A 78 0.63 -3.25 5.37
C TRP A 78 1.56 -2.56 6.37
N VAL A 79 1.41 -1.24 6.59
CA VAL A 79 2.28 -0.54 7.55
C VAL A 79 2.00 -0.95 8.99
N LEU A 80 0.73 -1.25 9.33
CA LEU A 80 0.35 -1.63 10.70
C LEU A 80 0.73 -3.08 11.01
N LEU A 81 0.57 -3.98 10.05
CA LEU A 81 0.75 -5.42 10.23
C LEU A 81 2.06 -5.90 9.61
N GLY A 82 2.24 -5.74 8.30
CA GLY A 82 3.40 -6.26 7.57
C GLY A 82 4.71 -5.57 7.97
N PHE A 83 4.77 -4.23 7.99
CA PHE A 83 5.99 -3.51 8.38
C PHE A 83 6.33 -3.72 9.85
N SER A 84 5.37 -3.66 10.78
CA SER A 84 5.63 -3.93 12.19
C SER A 84 6.08 -5.38 12.40
N GLY A 85 5.46 -6.35 11.74
CA GLY A 85 5.89 -7.74 11.74
C GLY A 85 7.31 -7.94 11.19
N PHE A 86 7.64 -7.24 10.10
CA PHE A 86 8.99 -7.29 9.53
C PHE A 86 10.05 -6.74 10.48
N VAL A 87 9.79 -5.60 11.14
CA VAL A 87 10.69 -5.05 12.19
C VAL A 87 10.77 -5.98 13.40
N TYR A 88 9.66 -6.61 13.79
CA TYR A 88 9.62 -7.57 14.88
C TYR A 88 10.52 -8.79 14.63
N VAL A 89 10.61 -9.26 13.38
CA VAL A 89 11.47 -10.40 13.00
C VAL A 89 12.93 -9.98 12.83
N TYR A 90 13.20 -8.91 12.08
CA TYR A 90 14.54 -8.52 11.66
C TYR A 90 15.21 -7.48 12.54
N GLY A 91 14.50 -6.94 13.53
CA GLY A 91 15.02 -5.93 14.45
C GLY A 91 15.42 -4.63 13.77
N VAL A 92 16.49 -4.01 14.30
CA VAL A 92 16.94 -2.67 13.89
C VAL A 92 17.35 -2.61 12.41
N SER A 93 17.88 -3.70 11.85
CA SER A 93 18.28 -3.74 10.44
C SER A 93 17.12 -3.54 9.45
N ALA A 94 15.88 -3.89 9.86
CA ALA A 94 14.66 -3.65 9.06
C ALA A 94 14.39 -2.16 8.81
N LEU A 95 14.89 -1.27 9.66
CA LEU A 95 14.66 0.17 9.56
C LEU A 95 15.27 0.81 8.31
N TRP A 96 16.18 0.12 7.60
CA TRP A 96 16.66 0.56 6.28
C TRP A 96 15.55 0.69 5.22
N MET A 97 14.41 0.09 5.44
CA MET A 97 13.22 0.28 4.61
C MET A 97 12.68 1.70 4.67
N VAL A 98 12.72 2.33 5.85
CA VAL A 98 12.07 3.63 6.12
C VAL A 98 12.64 4.78 5.27
N PRO A 99 13.96 4.98 5.16
CA PRO A 99 14.52 6.00 4.29
C PRO A 99 14.09 5.85 2.82
N GLY A 100 13.98 4.61 2.33
CA GLY A 100 13.52 4.34 0.98
C GLY A 100 12.07 4.76 0.75
N ILE A 101 11.19 4.40 1.67
CA ILE A 101 9.77 4.80 1.62
C ILE A 101 9.63 6.32 1.67
N TRP A 102 10.34 6.99 2.57
CA TRP A 102 10.31 8.46 2.66
C TRP A 102 10.88 9.13 1.40
N ALA A 103 11.93 8.55 0.80
CA ALA A 103 12.43 9.01 -0.50
C ALA A 103 11.36 8.87 -1.61
N GLY A 104 10.54 7.82 -1.57
CA GLY A 104 9.37 7.67 -2.44
C GLY A 104 8.36 8.81 -2.27
N TYR A 105 8.00 9.16 -1.03
CA TYR A 105 7.12 10.32 -0.74
C TYR A 105 7.72 11.63 -1.30
N VAL A 106 8.99 11.91 -0.98
CA VAL A 106 9.70 13.09 -1.49
C VAL A 106 9.68 13.12 -3.02
N GLY A 107 10.05 12.01 -3.66
CA GLY A 107 10.12 11.92 -5.11
C GLY A 107 8.77 12.13 -5.79
N VAL A 108 7.71 11.49 -5.28
CA VAL A 108 6.37 11.62 -5.86
C VAL A 108 5.82 13.04 -5.66
N TRP A 109 5.90 13.60 -4.46
CA TRP A 109 5.31 14.89 -4.18
C TRP A 109 6.12 16.08 -4.71
N LEU A 110 7.47 16.03 -4.61
CA LEU A 110 8.31 17.18 -4.94
C LEU A 110 8.89 17.11 -6.35
N TRP A 111 9.13 15.92 -6.87
CA TRP A 111 9.71 15.75 -8.20
C TRP A 111 8.65 15.43 -9.26
N PHE A 112 7.81 14.40 -9.07
CA PHE A 112 6.76 14.04 -10.03
C PHE A 112 5.57 15.00 -9.99
N GLY A 113 5.14 15.38 -8.79
CA GLY A 113 3.90 16.10 -8.53
C GLY A 113 3.74 17.42 -9.29
N PRO A 114 4.75 18.33 -9.36
CA PRO A 114 4.59 19.60 -10.05
C PRO A 114 4.17 19.45 -11.50
N ARG A 115 4.91 18.61 -12.25
CA ARG A 115 4.65 18.42 -13.67
C ARG A 115 3.42 17.56 -13.93
N LEU A 116 3.27 16.46 -13.19
CA LEU A 116 2.11 15.58 -13.31
C LEU A 116 0.82 16.39 -13.14
N ARG A 117 0.72 17.18 -12.07
CA ARG A 117 -0.43 18.03 -11.82
C ARG A 117 -0.68 19.04 -12.95
N ALA A 118 0.36 19.76 -13.36
CA ALA A 118 0.25 20.83 -14.37
C ALA A 118 -0.18 20.26 -15.74
N GLU A 119 0.56 19.28 -16.28
CA GLU A 119 0.30 18.72 -17.60
C GLU A 119 -1.04 17.99 -17.67
N THR A 120 -1.40 17.24 -16.61
CA THR A 120 -2.69 16.52 -16.59
C THR A 120 -3.89 17.46 -16.45
N ALA A 121 -3.73 18.61 -15.79
CA ALA A 121 -4.77 19.63 -15.72
C ALA A 121 -4.94 20.37 -17.06
N GLU A 122 -3.82 20.77 -17.69
CA GLU A 122 -3.83 21.49 -18.97
C GLU A 122 -4.43 20.63 -20.10
N ARG A 123 -4.08 19.34 -20.13
CA ARG A 123 -4.51 18.41 -21.19
C ARG A 123 -5.76 17.61 -20.87
N ASN A 124 -6.39 17.87 -19.71
CA ASN A 124 -7.57 17.15 -19.22
C ASN A 124 -7.38 15.63 -19.17
N TYR A 125 -6.19 15.13 -18.80
CA TYR A 125 -5.93 13.71 -18.65
C TYR A 125 -6.64 13.16 -17.40
N VAL A 126 -7.32 12.03 -17.55
CA VAL A 126 -8.11 11.40 -16.48
C VAL A 126 -7.27 10.38 -15.72
N THR A 127 -6.38 9.66 -16.42
CA THR A 127 -5.55 8.62 -15.83
C THR A 127 -4.06 8.94 -15.98
N VAL A 128 -3.22 8.32 -15.15
CA VAL A 128 -1.76 8.39 -15.31
C VAL A 128 -1.30 7.74 -16.63
N THR A 129 -2.10 6.83 -17.15
CA THR A 129 -1.86 6.18 -18.45
C THR A 129 -1.89 7.19 -19.59
N ASP A 130 -2.82 8.16 -19.57
CA ASP A 130 -2.84 9.26 -20.54
C ASP A 130 -1.52 10.05 -20.54
N PHE A 131 -1.01 10.34 -19.33
CA PHE A 131 0.28 11.03 -19.16
C PHE A 131 1.45 10.21 -19.71
N MET A 132 1.51 8.91 -19.42
CA MET A 132 2.56 8.01 -19.92
C MET A 132 2.53 7.89 -21.45
N ALA A 133 1.34 7.79 -22.02
CA ALA A 133 1.13 7.59 -23.46
C ALA A 133 1.19 8.89 -24.29
N ALA A 134 1.35 10.05 -23.66
CA ALA A 134 1.22 11.36 -24.31
C ALA A 134 2.17 11.60 -25.49
N SER A 135 3.36 10.98 -25.49
CA SER A 135 4.33 11.07 -26.58
C SER A 135 4.09 10.05 -27.72
N ALA A 136 3.17 9.10 -27.55
CA ALA A 136 2.92 8.04 -28.53
C ALA A 136 1.88 8.46 -29.59
N GLY A 137 2.03 7.95 -30.81
CA GLY A 137 1.02 8.08 -31.86
C GLY A 137 -0.28 7.32 -31.53
N PRO A 138 -1.40 7.58 -32.23
CA PRO A 138 -2.73 7.10 -31.84
C PRO A 138 -2.82 5.58 -31.63
N SER A 139 -2.30 4.77 -32.52
CA SER A 139 -2.34 3.30 -32.42
C SER A 139 -1.53 2.77 -31.24
N THR A 140 -0.31 3.30 -31.05
CA THR A 140 0.57 2.90 -29.95
C THR A 140 0.01 3.39 -28.60
N ARG A 141 -0.61 4.58 -28.58
CA ARG A 141 -1.31 5.08 -27.38
C ARG A 141 -2.42 4.14 -26.94
N ALA A 142 -3.20 3.61 -27.89
CA ALA A 142 -4.24 2.62 -27.58
C ALA A 142 -3.65 1.33 -27.01
N LEU A 143 -2.53 0.84 -27.54
CA LEU A 143 -1.86 -0.35 -27.03
C LEU A 143 -1.29 -0.11 -25.62
N ILE A 144 -0.68 1.05 -25.37
CA ILE A 144 -0.20 1.44 -24.03
C ILE A 144 -1.37 1.45 -23.04
N ALA A 145 -2.52 2.03 -23.43
CA ALA A 145 -3.69 2.10 -22.57
C ALA A 145 -4.23 0.70 -22.23
N ILE A 146 -4.35 -0.19 -23.20
CA ILE A 146 -4.81 -1.57 -23.01
C ILE A 146 -3.83 -2.33 -22.10
N LEU A 147 -2.54 -2.25 -22.36
CA LEU A 147 -1.52 -2.93 -21.57
C LEU A 147 -1.50 -2.40 -20.12
N ALA A 148 -1.42 -1.07 -19.95
CA ALA A 148 -1.38 -0.46 -18.63
C ALA A 148 -2.66 -0.72 -17.85
N GLY A 149 -3.84 -0.56 -18.45
CA GLY A 149 -5.12 -0.86 -17.82
C GLY A 149 -5.24 -2.31 -17.38
N GLY A 150 -4.82 -3.26 -18.24
CA GLY A 150 -4.79 -4.68 -17.90
C GLY A 150 -3.86 -5.00 -16.72
N LEU A 151 -2.66 -4.40 -16.70
CA LEU A 151 -1.71 -4.58 -15.59
C LEU A 151 -2.23 -3.97 -14.28
N VAL A 152 -2.89 -2.82 -14.32
CA VAL A 152 -3.53 -2.22 -13.13
C VAL A 152 -4.60 -3.16 -12.57
N LEU A 153 -5.51 -3.69 -13.41
CA LEU A 153 -6.53 -4.62 -12.96
C LEU A 153 -5.93 -5.89 -12.35
N PHE A 154 -4.92 -6.46 -13.00
CA PHE A 154 -4.24 -7.67 -12.53
C PHE A 154 -3.58 -7.46 -11.17
N THR A 155 -2.72 -6.45 -11.05
CA THR A 155 -1.95 -6.22 -9.82
C THR A 155 -2.84 -5.80 -8.65
N PHE A 156 -3.92 -5.07 -8.91
CA PHE A 156 -4.82 -4.64 -7.85
C PHE A 156 -5.65 -5.78 -7.27
N VAL A 157 -5.89 -6.87 -8.00
CA VAL A 157 -6.46 -8.10 -7.42
C VAL A 157 -5.55 -8.64 -6.30
N PHE A 158 -4.23 -8.71 -6.52
CA PHE A 158 -3.27 -9.16 -5.50
C PHE A 158 -3.23 -8.21 -4.30
N TYR A 159 -3.22 -6.90 -4.57
CA TYR A 159 -3.17 -5.92 -3.49
C TYR A 159 -4.45 -5.92 -2.64
N ILE A 160 -5.62 -6.00 -3.27
CA ILE A 160 -6.90 -6.07 -2.56
C ILE A 160 -7.02 -7.40 -1.81
N ALA A 161 -6.52 -8.51 -2.36
CA ALA A 161 -6.48 -9.79 -1.67
C ALA A 161 -5.66 -9.71 -0.37
N ALA A 162 -4.52 -9.01 -0.37
CA ALA A 162 -3.75 -8.75 0.86
C ALA A 162 -4.56 -7.96 1.89
N GLN A 163 -5.34 -6.96 1.44
CA GLN A 163 -6.18 -6.17 2.33
C GLN A 163 -7.35 -7.00 2.91
N PHE A 164 -7.92 -7.92 2.14
CA PHE A 164 -8.94 -8.83 2.65
C PHE A 164 -8.37 -9.83 3.67
N GLY A 165 -7.14 -10.31 3.46
CA GLY A 165 -6.41 -11.09 4.47
C GLY A 165 -6.22 -10.30 5.77
N ALA A 166 -5.78 -9.04 5.68
CA ALA A 166 -5.63 -8.16 6.84
C ALA A 166 -6.94 -7.93 7.58
N ALA A 167 -8.06 -7.75 6.86
CA ALA A 167 -9.38 -7.63 7.48
C ALA A 167 -9.82 -8.95 8.13
N ALA A 168 -9.49 -10.09 7.53
CA ALA A 168 -9.81 -11.40 8.09
C ALA A 168 -9.12 -11.62 9.43
N VAL A 169 -7.81 -11.35 9.52
CA VAL A 169 -7.06 -11.44 10.79
C VAL A 169 -7.70 -10.56 11.87
N ALA A 170 -8.23 -9.38 11.53
CA ALA A 170 -8.95 -8.53 12.47
C ALA A 170 -10.22 -9.18 13.01
N PHE A 171 -10.99 -9.86 12.18
CA PHE A 171 -12.23 -10.54 12.58
C PHE A 171 -11.95 -11.85 13.33
N GLU A 172 -10.95 -12.61 12.92
CA GLU A 172 -10.50 -13.82 13.61
C GLU A 172 -10.05 -13.51 15.04
N SER A 173 -9.17 -12.53 15.19
CA SER A 173 -8.61 -12.17 16.49
C SER A 173 -9.63 -11.63 17.49
N GLN A 174 -10.74 -11.06 17.02
CA GLN A 174 -11.71 -10.39 17.89
C GLN A 174 -13.02 -11.15 18.07
N PHE A 175 -13.41 -11.96 17.09
CA PHE A 175 -14.71 -12.64 17.10
C PHE A 175 -14.58 -14.16 17.03
N ALA A 176 -13.36 -14.69 17.03
CA ALA A 176 -13.06 -16.11 16.88
C ALA A 176 -13.77 -16.75 15.67
N LEU A 177 -13.92 -15.98 14.58
CA LEU A 177 -14.57 -16.46 13.36
C LEU A 177 -13.60 -17.31 12.54
N PRO A 178 -14.07 -18.35 11.83
CA PRO A 178 -13.27 -19.10 10.88
C PRO A 178 -12.71 -18.19 9.77
N HIS A 179 -11.52 -18.52 9.24
CA HIS A 179 -10.83 -17.72 8.21
C HIS A 179 -11.73 -17.35 7.02
N THR A 180 -12.42 -18.33 6.45
CA THR A 180 -13.30 -18.10 5.29
C THR A 180 -14.42 -17.10 5.58
N GLU A 181 -15.05 -17.21 6.76
CA GLU A 181 -16.14 -16.31 7.17
C GLU A 181 -15.60 -14.90 7.40
N SER A 182 -14.41 -14.78 8.00
CA SER A 182 -13.72 -13.51 8.24
C SER A 182 -13.36 -12.79 6.94
N VAL A 183 -12.83 -13.51 5.95
CA VAL A 183 -12.55 -12.97 4.59
C VAL A 183 -13.82 -12.49 3.91
N LEU A 184 -14.88 -13.30 3.92
CA LEU A 184 -16.16 -12.95 3.29
C LEU A 184 -16.81 -11.75 3.97
N LEU A 185 -16.81 -11.70 5.30
CA LEU A 185 -17.37 -10.58 6.07
C LEU A 185 -16.60 -9.29 5.74
N GLY A 186 -15.26 -9.33 5.76
CA GLY A 186 -14.41 -8.21 5.40
C GLY A 186 -14.69 -7.70 3.98
N ALA A 187 -14.74 -8.62 3.02
CA ALA A 187 -15.00 -8.28 1.63
C ALA A 187 -16.37 -7.65 1.42
N VAL A 188 -17.44 -8.20 2.03
CA VAL A 188 -18.80 -7.65 1.93
C VAL A 188 -18.88 -6.24 2.52
N VAL A 189 -18.33 -6.05 3.72
CA VAL A 189 -18.32 -4.74 4.38
C VAL A 189 -17.63 -3.68 3.52
N ILE A 190 -16.49 -4.03 2.94
CA ILE A 190 -15.69 -3.11 2.10
C ILE A 190 -16.39 -2.86 0.76
N LEU A 191 -16.93 -3.90 0.12
CA LEU A 191 -17.60 -3.77 -1.16
C LEU A 191 -18.85 -2.88 -1.09
N ILE A 192 -19.71 -3.06 -0.06
CA ILE A 192 -20.92 -2.23 0.12
C ILE A 192 -20.52 -0.75 0.19
N TYR A 193 -19.46 -0.43 0.92
CA TYR A 193 -18.99 0.93 1.08
C TYR A 193 -18.35 1.48 -0.21
N GLY A 194 -17.43 0.74 -0.83
CA GLY A 194 -16.71 1.16 -2.03
C GLY A 194 -17.62 1.44 -3.24
N LEU A 195 -18.77 0.76 -3.33
CA LEU A 195 -19.76 0.97 -4.41
C LEU A 195 -20.55 2.30 -4.29
N LEU A 196 -20.54 2.94 -3.13
CA LEU A 196 -21.35 4.14 -2.86
C LEU A 196 -20.69 5.45 -3.28
N GLY A 197 -19.34 5.54 -3.27
CA GLY A 197 -18.61 6.78 -3.43
C GLY A 197 -17.91 6.93 -4.79
N GLY A 198 -17.55 8.19 -5.13
CA GLY A 198 -16.55 8.54 -6.14
C GLY A 198 -15.30 9.07 -5.43
N PHE A 199 -14.37 9.65 -6.18
CA PHE A 199 -13.05 10.08 -5.67
C PHE A 199 -13.12 11.08 -4.50
N TRP A 200 -14.10 12.02 -4.51
CA TRP A 200 -14.32 12.94 -3.39
C TRP A 200 -14.73 12.21 -2.11
N ALA A 201 -15.66 11.29 -2.23
CA ALA A 201 -16.13 10.51 -1.08
C ALA A 201 -14.98 9.74 -0.46
N VAL A 202 -14.23 8.99 -1.29
CA VAL A 202 -13.06 8.23 -0.87
C VAL A 202 -12.01 9.13 -0.23
N SER A 203 -11.65 10.25 -0.86
CA SER A 203 -10.61 11.14 -0.32
C SER A 203 -10.97 11.76 1.04
N LEU A 204 -12.25 12.06 1.28
CA LEU A 204 -12.72 12.58 2.56
C LEU A 204 -12.75 11.50 3.65
N THR A 205 -13.22 10.31 3.31
CA THR A 205 -13.21 9.19 4.27
C THR A 205 -11.79 8.74 4.59
N ASP A 206 -10.89 8.71 3.60
CA ASP A 206 -9.45 8.44 3.81
C ASP A 206 -8.83 9.45 4.79
N THR A 207 -9.28 10.71 4.76
CA THR A 207 -8.79 11.73 5.69
C THR A 207 -9.10 11.37 7.14
N LEU A 208 -10.33 10.92 7.41
CA LEU A 208 -10.72 10.45 8.74
C LEU A 208 -10.00 9.14 9.10
N GLN A 209 -9.92 8.22 8.15
CA GLN A 209 -9.24 6.94 8.30
C GLN A 209 -7.75 7.12 8.58
N GLY A 210 -7.08 8.03 7.85
CA GLY A 210 -5.68 8.37 8.09
C GLY A 210 -5.44 9.00 9.46
N ALA A 211 -6.39 9.81 9.95
CA ALA A 211 -6.32 10.35 11.31
C ALA A 211 -6.45 9.26 12.38
N MET A 212 -7.35 8.27 12.17
CA MET A 212 -7.50 7.11 13.06
C MET A 212 -6.23 6.26 13.09
N MET A 213 -5.62 5.98 11.93
CA MET A 213 -4.35 5.26 11.86
C MET A 213 -3.24 5.99 12.62
N ALA A 214 -3.11 7.31 12.43
CA ALA A 214 -2.12 8.12 13.14
C ALA A 214 -2.32 8.11 14.66
N LEU A 215 -3.57 8.18 15.12
CA LEU A 215 -3.90 8.12 16.54
C LEU A 215 -3.41 6.81 17.17
N ILE A 216 -3.76 5.69 16.57
CA ILE A 216 -3.38 4.37 17.09
C ILE A 216 -1.88 4.12 16.94
N ALA A 217 -1.24 4.64 15.88
CA ALA A 217 0.21 4.56 15.69
C ALA A 217 1.01 5.38 16.72
N VAL A 218 0.35 6.19 17.53
CA VAL A 218 0.93 6.85 18.70
C VAL A 218 0.54 6.12 19.98
N LEU A 219 -0.74 5.85 20.17
CA LEU A 219 -1.25 5.34 21.45
C LEU A 219 -0.73 3.93 21.78
N LEU A 220 -0.82 3.01 20.82
CA LEU A 220 -0.44 1.62 21.08
C LEU A 220 1.09 1.45 21.28
N PRO A 221 1.97 2.05 20.44
CA PRO A 221 3.42 2.01 20.72
C PRO A 221 3.82 2.71 22.01
N ALA A 222 3.15 3.82 22.36
CA ALA A 222 3.41 4.50 23.64
C ALA A 222 3.06 3.62 24.83
N ALA A 223 1.91 2.93 24.79
CA ALA A 223 1.52 1.96 25.79
C ALA A 223 2.51 0.79 25.87
N GLY A 224 2.96 0.27 24.72
CA GLY A 224 3.98 -0.78 24.62
C GLY A 224 5.30 -0.37 25.24
N LEU A 225 5.76 0.85 24.96
CA LEU A 225 7.00 1.37 25.52
C LEU A 225 6.92 1.52 27.05
N VAL A 226 5.80 2.04 27.56
CA VAL A 226 5.56 2.16 29.01
C VAL A 226 5.53 0.79 29.66
N ALA A 227 4.83 -0.18 29.09
CA ALA A 227 4.76 -1.55 29.59
C ALA A 227 6.13 -2.25 29.60
N ALA A 228 6.97 -1.96 28.60
CA ALA A 228 8.34 -2.46 28.53
C ALA A 228 9.32 -1.76 29.52
N GLY A 229 8.84 -0.89 30.41
CA GLY A 229 9.65 -0.15 31.39
C GLY A 229 10.40 1.06 30.82
N GLY A 230 9.98 1.56 29.67
CA GLY A 230 10.61 2.67 28.96
C GLY A 230 11.75 2.24 28.03
N PRO A 231 12.37 3.20 27.32
CA PRO A 231 13.33 2.88 26.24
C PRO A 231 14.59 2.17 26.76
N VAL A 232 15.05 2.51 27.94
CA VAL A 232 16.28 1.91 28.51
C VAL A 232 16.04 0.46 28.90
N GLN A 233 14.94 0.18 29.60
CA GLN A 233 14.62 -1.18 30.03
C GLN A 233 14.26 -2.07 28.81
N MET A 234 13.48 -1.57 27.88
CA MET A 234 13.18 -2.27 26.62
C MET A 234 14.46 -2.69 25.91
N TRP A 235 15.41 -1.75 25.76
CA TRP A 235 16.69 -2.03 25.11
C TRP A 235 17.53 -3.06 25.88
N ALA A 236 17.58 -2.97 27.22
CA ALA A 236 18.27 -3.94 28.05
C ALA A 236 17.68 -5.34 27.90
N THR A 237 16.34 -5.46 27.97
CA THR A 237 15.64 -6.74 27.77
C THR A 237 15.96 -7.34 26.40
N LEU A 238 15.89 -6.55 25.33
CA LEU A 238 16.24 -7.03 23.98
C LEU A 238 17.71 -7.44 23.86
N SER A 239 18.62 -6.73 24.54
CA SER A 239 20.06 -7.07 24.54
C SER A 239 20.35 -8.38 25.26
N GLU A 240 19.54 -8.73 26.25
CA GLU A 240 19.67 -9.97 27.04
C GLU A 240 18.99 -11.17 26.37
N THR A 241 17.87 -10.93 25.68
CA THR A 241 17.00 -12.01 25.16
C THR A 241 17.20 -12.32 23.69
N MET A 242 17.71 -11.33 22.90
CA MET A 242 17.84 -11.47 21.45
C MET A 242 19.30 -11.64 21.02
N PRO A 243 19.55 -12.31 19.89
CA PRO A 243 20.89 -12.32 19.28
C PRO A 243 21.39 -10.91 19.00
N SER A 244 22.71 -10.69 19.09
CA SER A 244 23.32 -9.38 18.81
C SER A 244 22.94 -8.79 17.45
N ALA A 245 22.79 -9.63 16.44
CA ALA A 245 22.33 -9.27 15.09
C ALA A 245 20.97 -8.54 15.08
N TYR A 246 20.09 -8.79 16.06
CA TYR A 246 18.77 -8.17 16.14
C TYR A 246 18.84 -6.65 16.40
N LEU A 247 19.76 -6.24 17.24
CA LEU A 247 19.99 -4.83 17.58
C LEU A 247 21.05 -4.14 16.72
N ASP A 248 21.76 -4.92 15.87
CA ASP A 248 22.75 -4.38 14.96
C ASP A 248 22.09 -3.81 13.69
N ILE A 249 22.48 -2.59 13.32
CA ILE A 249 21.93 -1.88 12.14
C ILE A 249 22.23 -2.58 10.80
N THR A 250 23.29 -3.39 10.76
CA THR A 250 23.64 -4.22 9.60
C THR A 250 23.04 -5.62 9.70
N GLY A 251 22.53 -6.01 10.88
CA GLY A 251 22.11 -7.37 11.20
C GLY A 251 23.27 -8.36 11.15
N GLU A 252 24.50 -7.90 11.50
CA GLU A 252 25.76 -8.66 11.44
C GLU A 252 26.05 -9.27 10.06
N ARG A 253 25.45 -8.72 9.00
CA ARG A 253 25.72 -9.15 7.62
C ARG A 253 27.08 -8.59 7.19
N GLY A 254 27.84 -9.40 6.42
CA GLY A 254 29.02 -8.88 5.73
C GLY A 254 28.67 -7.73 4.78
N PHE A 255 29.66 -6.90 4.42
CA PHE A 255 29.43 -5.63 3.70
C PHE A 255 28.55 -5.77 2.43
N VAL A 256 28.83 -6.76 1.56
CA VAL A 256 28.07 -6.95 0.31
C VAL A 256 26.65 -7.44 0.58
N PRO A 257 26.41 -8.50 1.40
CA PRO A 257 25.06 -8.90 1.81
C PRO A 257 24.27 -7.79 2.52
N PHE A 258 24.92 -6.98 3.33
CA PHE A 258 24.30 -5.83 3.97
C PHE A 258 23.82 -4.79 2.94
N LEU A 259 24.68 -4.43 1.99
CA LEU A 259 24.28 -3.48 0.93
C LEU A 259 23.10 -4.05 0.11
N ALA A 260 23.15 -5.32 -0.26
CA ALA A 260 22.07 -5.96 -0.99
C ALA A 260 20.74 -5.89 -0.22
N PHE A 261 20.79 -6.21 1.08
CA PHE A 261 19.63 -6.13 1.96
C PHE A 261 19.13 -4.68 2.09
N ALA A 262 19.99 -3.74 2.47
CA ALA A 262 19.62 -2.35 2.71
C ALA A 262 19.05 -1.66 1.46
N PHE A 263 19.70 -1.84 0.30
CA PHE A 263 19.18 -1.30 -0.97
C PHE A 263 17.90 -2.01 -1.42
N GLY A 264 17.80 -3.31 -1.20
CA GLY A 264 16.61 -4.09 -1.55
C GLY A 264 15.37 -3.65 -0.75
N VAL A 265 15.48 -3.54 0.57
CA VAL A 265 14.36 -3.07 1.40
C VAL A 265 14.07 -1.57 1.19
N ALA A 266 15.08 -0.73 0.97
CA ALA A 266 14.87 0.67 0.63
C ALA A 266 14.19 0.85 -0.75
N ALA A 267 14.45 -0.05 -1.69
CA ALA A 267 13.85 0.00 -3.03
C ALA A 267 12.32 -0.18 -3.04
N ILE A 268 11.70 -0.60 -1.94
CA ILE A 268 10.25 -0.56 -1.76
C ILE A 268 9.69 0.83 -2.07
N GLY A 269 10.42 1.89 -1.72
CA GLY A 269 10.07 3.26 -2.07
C GLY A 269 9.95 3.53 -3.58
N LEU A 270 10.63 2.78 -4.43
CA LEU A 270 10.51 2.89 -5.89
C LEU A 270 9.11 2.50 -6.36
N GLY A 271 8.46 1.55 -5.69
CA GLY A 271 7.09 1.14 -6.02
C GLY A 271 6.09 2.30 -6.03
N THR A 272 6.30 3.30 -5.18
CA THR A 272 5.44 4.50 -5.08
C THR A 272 5.34 5.26 -6.41
N PHE A 273 6.39 5.26 -7.22
CA PHE A 273 6.46 6.00 -8.48
C PHE A 273 5.57 5.43 -9.61
N GLY A 274 5.08 4.21 -9.45
CA GLY A 274 4.23 3.55 -10.45
C GLY A 274 2.77 3.36 -10.03
N GLN A 275 2.33 3.85 -8.86
CA GLN A 275 1.00 3.58 -8.32
C GLN A 275 -0.07 4.54 -8.87
N PRO A 276 -1.02 4.08 -9.72
CA PRO A 276 -2.02 4.95 -10.34
C PRO A 276 -2.92 5.64 -9.32
N HIS A 277 -3.34 4.93 -8.27
CA HIS A 277 -4.21 5.47 -7.22
C HIS A 277 -3.55 6.60 -6.42
N LEU A 278 -2.22 6.60 -6.26
CA LEU A 278 -1.47 7.68 -5.61
C LEU A 278 -1.26 8.86 -6.56
N MET A 279 -0.95 8.57 -7.84
CA MET A 279 -0.81 9.62 -8.85
C MET A 279 -2.11 10.39 -9.06
N ALA A 280 -3.27 9.73 -8.99
CA ALA A 280 -4.58 10.37 -9.08
C ALA A 280 -4.77 11.48 -8.03
N ARG A 281 -4.24 11.31 -6.81
CA ARG A 281 -4.31 12.34 -5.77
C ARG A 281 -3.50 13.57 -6.12
N LEU A 282 -2.30 13.39 -6.69
CA LEU A 282 -1.48 14.51 -7.15
C LEU A 282 -2.11 15.24 -8.33
N MET A 283 -2.75 14.49 -9.25
CA MET A 283 -3.50 15.04 -10.36
C MET A 283 -4.73 15.85 -9.89
N ALA A 284 -5.30 15.47 -8.75
CA ALA A 284 -6.50 16.07 -8.17
C ALA A 284 -6.24 17.29 -7.25
N VAL A 285 -5.00 17.55 -6.86
CA VAL A 285 -4.65 18.69 -5.99
C VAL A 285 -4.97 20.02 -6.69
N LYS A 286 -5.68 20.91 -6.00
CA LYS A 286 -6.21 22.16 -6.58
C LYS A 286 -5.13 23.13 -7.08
N ASP A 287 -4.04 23.30 -6.34
CA ASP A 287 -2.99 24.28 -6.65
C ASP A 287 -1.62 23.88 -6.07
N GLU A 288 -0.58 24.60 -6.43
CA GLU A 288 0.80 24.32 -6.00
C GLU A 288 0.99 24.53 -4.50
N LYS A 289 0.28 25.48 -3.88
CA LYS A 289 0.32 25.70 -2.43
C LYS A 289 -0.27 24.50 -1.70
N ALA A 290 -1.43 24.00 -2.16
CA ALA A 290 -2.04 22.80 -1.61
C ALA A 290 -1.16 21.58 -1.77
N ARG A 291 -0.42 21.44 -2.90
CA ARG A 291 0.52 20.35 -3.12
C ARG A 291 1.68 20.39 -2.12
N ARG A 292 2.32 21.56 -1.92
CA ARG A 292 3.45 21.68 -0.97
C ARG A 292 3.01 21.45 0.47
N THR A 293 1.89 22.04 0.87
CA THR A 293 1.35 21.82 2.22
C THR A 293 0.89 20.36 2.40
N GLY A 294 0.27 19.77 1.37
CA GLY A 294 -0.13 18.36 1.36
C GLY A 294 1.06 17.40 1.51
N PHE A 295 2.20 17.71 0.87
CA PHE A 295 3.45 16.99 1.10
C PHE A 295 3.87 17.03 2.57
N THR A 296 3.90 18.21 3.18
CA THR A 296 4.28 18.34 4.59
C THR A 296 3.37 17.49 5.49
N ILE A 297 2.06 17.53 5.25
CA ILE A 297 1.09 16.73 6.01
C ILE A 297 1.34 15.24 5.80
N ALA A 298 1.46 14.78 4.54
CA ALA A 298 1.70 13.39 4.22
C ALA A 298 3.03 12.87 4.81
N MET A 299 4.08 13.66 4.72
CA MET A 299 5.40 13.29 5.25
C MET A 299 5.43 13.28 6.77
N SER A 300 4.81 14.26 7.44
CA SER A 300 4.69 14.27 8.91
C SER A 300 3.91 13.05 9.40
N TRP A 301 2.83 12.70 8.71
CA TRP A 301 2.06 11.50 8.99
C TRP A 301 2.92 10.24 8.80
N ALA A 302 3.65 10.13 7.70
CA ALA A 302 4.51 8.98 7.43
C ALA A 302 5.62 8.83 8.48
N VAL A 303 6.28 9.92 8.88
CA VAL A 303 7.29 9.89 9.96
C VAL A 303 6.69 9.36 11.25
N LEU A 304 5.52 9.90 11.64
CA LEU A 304 4.83 9.50 12.87
C LEU A 304 4.49 8.01 12.88
N VAL A 305 3.87 7.53 11.81
CA VAL A 305 3.35 6.16 11.75
C VAL A 305 4.47 5.14 11.62
N TYR A 306 5.45 5.35 10.75
CA TYR A 306 6.57 4.41 10.61
C TYR A 306 7.42 4.34 11.87
N PHE A 307 7.65 5.47 12.55
CA PHE A 307 8.34 5.49 13.83
C PHE A 307 7.53 4.76 14.91
N GLY A 308 6.22 5.03 14.99
CA GLY A 308 5.33 4.36 15.93
C GLY A 308 5.31 2.84 15.72
N MET A 309 5.19 2.36 14.48
CA MET A 309 5.17 0.92 14.19
C MET A 309 6.51 0.24 14.45
N ALA A 310 7.64 0.92 14.19
CA ALA A 310 8.95 0.42 14.57
C ALA A 310 9.08 0.28 16.11
N LEU A 311 8.62 1.28 16.85
CA LEU A 311 8.61 1.25 18.30
C LEU A 311 7.69 0.14 18.85
N LEU A 312 6.51 -0.04 18.24
CA LEU A 312 5.59 -1.14 18.58
C LEU A 312 6.27 -2.50 18.40
N ALA A 313 6.97 -2.67 17.29
CA ALA A 313 7.65 -3.93 16.99
C ALA A 313 8.74 -4.27 18.00
N LEU A 314 9.59 -3.30 18.34
CA LEU A 314 10.66 -3.50 19.33
C LEU A 314 10.11 -3.71 20.74
N SER A 315 9.11 -2.92 21.17
CA SER A 315 8.47 -3.11 22.49
C SER A 315 7.68 -4.43 22.56
N GLY A 316 7.03 -4.82 21.45
CA GLY A 316 6.34 -6.09 21.36
C GLY A 316 7.30 -7.28 21.47
N ARG A 317 8.47 -7.21 20.83
CA ARG A 317 9.49 -8.27 20.97
C ARG A 317 10.01 -8.39 22.39
N ALA A 318 10.18 -7.27 23.09
CA ALA A 318 10.60 -7.26 24.49
C ALA A 318 9.53 -7.82 25.45
N LEU A 319 8.23 -7.64 25.15
CA LEU A 319 7.12 -8.02 26.00
C LEU A 319 6.58 -9.43 25.74
N LEU A 320 6.46 -9.81 24.45
CA LEU A 320 5.81 -11.05 24.02
C LEU A 320 6.84 -12.18 23.77
N GLY A 321 8.12 -11.84 23.56
CA GLY A 321 9.12 -12.83 23.15
C GLY A 321 8.88 -13.31 21.74
N GLU A 322 8.52 -14.57 21.52
CA GLU A 322 8.23 -15.15 20.21
C GLU A 322 6.73 -15.38 20.03
N ILE A 323 6.17 -14.88 18.93
CA ILE A 323 4.79 -15.10 18.54
C ILE A 323 4.73 -15.94 17.26
N PHE A 324 3.64 -16.68 17.08
CA PHE A 324 3.48 -17.61 15.96
C PHE A 324 3.39 -16.86 14.61
N ASP A 325 2.62 -15.77 14.56
CA ASP A 325 2.45 -14.95 13.36
C ASP A 325 2.93 -13.51 13.62
N PRO A 326 4.06 -13.08 13.05
CA PRO A 326 4.55 -11.70 13.19
C PRO A 326 3.58 -10.63 12.68
N GLU A 327 2.71 -10.93 11.71
CA GLU A 327 1.69 -9.98 11.23
C GLU A 327 0.54 -9.82 12.22
N ALA A 328 0.37 -10.73 13.19
CA ALA A 328 -0.58 -10.59 14.30
C ALA A 328 -0.07 -9.69 15.44
N LEU A 329 1.20 -9.27 15.43
CA LEU A 329 1.81 -8.47 16.49
C LEU A 329 0.95 -7.30 16.97
N PHE A 330 0.34 -6.58 16.03
CA PHE A 330 -0.48 -5.42 16.33
C PHE A 330 -1.69 -5.77 17.21
N TYR A 331 -2.31 -6.90 16.94
CA TYR A 331 -3.46 -7.42 17.71
C TYR A 331 -3.02 -7.96 19.06
N GLU A 332 -1.93 -8.73 19.11
CA GLU A 332 -1.38 -9.27 20.34
C GLU A 332 -1.02 -8.14 21.33
N MET A 333 -0.38 -7.10 20.84
CA MET A 333 -0.06 -5.92 21.64
C MET A 333 -1.31 -5.15 22.09
N ALA A 334 -2.33 -5.05 21.24
CA ALA A 334 -3.58 -4.41 21.60
C ALA A 334 -4.32 -5.20 22.69
N ASN A 335 -4.39 -6.52 22.55
CA ASN A 335 -5.03 -7.40 23.55
C ASN A 335 -4.27 -7.39 24.88
N LEU A 336 -2.94 -7.31 24.85
CA LEU A 336 -2.12 -7.26 26.05
C LEU A 336 -2.26 -5.94 26.81
N LEU A 337 -2.33 -4.81 26.09
CA LEU A 337 -2.12 -3.48 26.69
C LEU A 337 -3.39 -2.66 26.86
N LEU A 338 -4.44 -2.95 26.08
CA LEU A 338 -5.61 -2.08 26.02
C LEU A 338 -6.84 -2.74 26.66
N PRO A 339 -7.68 -1.94 27.35
CA PRO A 339 -8.99 -2.41 27.77
C PRO A 339 -9.87 -2.81 26.56
N ALA A 340 -10.79 -3.75 26.74
CA ALA A 340 -11.67 -4.28 25.68
C ALA A 340 -12.38 -3.19 24.85
N VAL A 341 -12.78 -2.09 25.47
CA VAL A 341 -13.40 -0.95 24.77
C VAL A 341 -12.45 -0.34 23.73
N LEU A 342 -11.15 -0.24 24.01
CA LEU A 342 -10.15 0.28 23.09
C LEU A 342 -9.76 -0.76 22.02
N ALA A 343 -9.98 -2.03 22.25
CA ALA A 343 -9.82 -3.07 21.23
C ALA A 343 -10.70 -2.78 20.00
N GLY A 344 -11.94 -2.31 20.21
CA GLY A 344 -12.82 -1.85 19.11
C GLY A 344 -12.25 -0.69 18.29
N VAL A 345 -11.54 0.24 18.94
CA VAL A 345 -10.87 1.36 18.26
C VAL A 345 -9.69 0.86 17.44
N VAL A 346 -8.96 -0.13 17.92
CA VAL A 346 -7.85 -0.78 17.20
C VAL A 346 -8.36 -1.45 15.92
N ILE A 347 -9.45 -2.23 16.01
CA ILE A 347 -10.05 -2.87 14.83
C ILE A 347 -10.54 -1.80 13.86
N ALA A 348 -11.19 -0.74 14.35
CA ALA A 348 -11.63 0.36 13.51
C ALA A 348 -10.46 1.02 12.76
N ALA A 349 -9.28 1.14 13.40
CA ALA A 349 -8.08 1.68 12.75
C ALA A 349 -7.53 0.75 11.66
N ILE A 350 -7.50 -0.56 11.89
CA ILE A 350 -7.06 -1.54 10.88
C ILE A 350 -8.04 -1.58 9.72
N LEU A 351 -9.35 -1.68 10.00
CA LEU A 351 -10.36 -1.63 8.95
C LEU A 351 -10.33 -0.29 8.20
N SER A 352 -9.95 0.80 8.87
CA SER A 352 -9.71 2.11 8.22
C SER A 352 -8.56 2.04 7.22
N ALA A 353 -7.44 1.43 7.62
CA ALA A 353 -6.28 1.23 6.77
C ALA A 353 -6.60 0.37 5.55
N VAL A 354 -7.31 -0.73 5.76
CA VAL A 354 -7.81 -1.62 4.69
C VAL A 354 -8.71 -0.85 3.73
N MET A 355 -9.74 -0.18 4.25
CA MET A 355 -10.77 0.48 3.44
C MET A 355 -10.22 1.64 2.63
N SER A 356 -9.40 2.53 3.23
CA SER A 356 -8.80 3.67 2.52
C SER A 356 -7.98 3.20 1.31
N THR A 357 -7.35 2.05 1.44
CA THR A 357 -6.56 1.47 0.35
C THR A 357 -7.44 0.81 -0.69
N VAL A 358 -8.34 -0.08 -0.29
CA VAL A 358 -9.21 -0.81 -1.24
C VAL A 358 -10.08 0.14 -2.05
N ASP A 359 -10.72 1.13 -1.41
CA ASP A 359 -11.54 2.13 -2.10
C ASP A 359 -10.73 2.89 -3.17
N SER A 360 -9.50 3.24 -2.83
CA SER A 360 -8.58 3.93 -3.73
C SER A 360 -8.14 3.07 -4.91
N LEU A 361 -7.85 1.80 -4.65
CA LEU A 361 -7.53 0.81 -5.69
C LEU A 361 -8.72 0.54 -6.60
N LEU A 362 -9.92 0.39 -6.04
CA LEU A 362 -11.15 0.15 -6.80
C LEU A 362 -11.51 1.33 -7.72
N ILE A 363 -11.36 2.58 -7.25
CA ILE A 363 -11.58 3.75 -8.10
C ILE A 363 -10.56 3.82 -9.23
N ALA A 364 -9.28 3.62 -8.93
CA ALA A 364 -8.25 3.64 -9.97
C ALA A 364 -8.40 2.47 -10.96
N ALA A 365 -8.79 1.29 -10.49
CA ALA A 365 -9.12 0.15 -11.35
C ALA A 365 -10.35 0.42 -12.23
N SER A 366 -11.39 1.05 -11.68
CA SER A 366 -12.56 1.40 -12.48
C SER A 366 -12.24 2.49 -13.51
N ALA A 367 -11.36 3.45 -13.20
CA ALA A 367 -10.85 4.42 -14.17
C ALA A 367 -10.06 3.72 -15.29
N ALA A 368 -9.18 2.79 -14.97
CA ALA A 368 -8.44 1.99 -15.96
C ALA A 368 -9.41 1.19 -16.87
N ALA A 369 -10.39 0.52 -16.30
CA ALA A 369 -11.37 -0.25 -17.06
C ALA A 369 -12.26 0.66 -17.93
N ALA A 370 -12.80 1.71 -17.35
CA ALA A 370 -13.74 2.62 -18.02
C ALA A 370 -13.05 3.45 -19.10
N HIS A 371 -11.94 4.10 -18.77
CA HIS A 371 -11.24 5.06 -19.62
C HIS A 371 -10.15 4.40 -20.48
N ASP A 372 -9.19 3.66 -19.87
CA ASP A 372 -8.04 3.10 -20.58
C ASP A 372 -8.45 1.92 -21.49
N LEU A 373 -9.29 0.98 -21.00
CA LEU A 373 -9.83 -0.13 -21.79
C LEU A 373 -11.07 0.26 -22.60
N LYS A 374 -11.54 1.50 -22.48
CA LYS A 374 -12.68 2.07 -23.23
C LYS A 374 -14.00 1.31 -23.05
N LEU A 375 -14.22 0.64 -21.93
CA LEU A 375 -15.48 -0.11 -21.70
C LEU A 375 -16.72 0.80 -21.74
N ILE A 376 -16.58 2.07 -21.36
CA ILE A 376 -17.66 3.07 -21.47
C ILE A 376 -18.17 3.20 -22.91
N ARG A 377 -17.33 3.05 -23.91
CA ARG A 377 -17.74 3.14 -25.33
C ARG A 377 -18.65 2.00 -25.78
N LEU A 378 -18.55 0.84 -25.11
CA LEU A 378 -19.41 -0.31 -25.40
C LEU A 378 -20.83 -0.14 -24.83
N PHE A 379 -20.95 0.64 -23.74
CA PHE A 379 -22.22 0.84 -23.04
C PHE A 379 -22.43 2.33 -22.68
N PRO A 380 -22.71 3.18 -23.67
CA PRO A 380 -22.94 4.62 -23.45
C PRO A 380 -24.04 4.85 -22.40
N ARG A 381 -23.87 5.84 -21.55
CA ARG A 381 -24.78 6.22 -20.44
C ARG A 381 -24.86 5.22 -19.26
N ARG A 382 -23.98 4.20 -19.19
CA ARG A 382 -23.93 3.23 -18.08
C ARG A 382 -22.59 3.26 -17.33
N GLU A 383 -21.92 4.38 -17.32
CA GLU A 383 -20.55 4.56 -16.76
C GLU A 383 -20.46 4.11 -15.30
N VAL A 384 -21.38 4.57 -14.45
CA VAL A 384 -21.42 4.20 -13.03
C VAL A 384 -21.70 2.70 -12.85
N MET A 385 -22.55 2.12 -13.69
CA MET A 385 -22.84 0.68 -13.63
C MET A 385 -21.61 -0.15 -14.01
N ILE A 386 -20.90 0.24 -15.08
CA ILE A 386 -19.65 -0.43 -15.49
C ILE A 386 -18.63 -0.37 -14.38
N SER A 387 -18.41 0.81 -13.79
CA SER A 387 -17.49 0.98 -12.67
C SER A 387 -17.83 0.06 -11.50
N ARG A 388 -19.10 -0.03 -11.12
CA ARG A 388 -19.56 -0.92 -10.04
C ARG A 388 -19.39 -2.41 -10.37
N VAL A 389 -19.65 -2.82 -11.62
CA VAL A 389 -19.43 -4.21 -12.06
C VAL A 389 -17.94 -4.55 -12.02
N VAL A 390 -17.07 -3.66 -12.49
CA VAL A 390 -15.60 -3.85 -12.41
C VAL A 390 -15.15 -3.96 -10.96
N MET A 391 -15.58 -3.06 -10.09
CA MET A 391 -15.24 -3.10 -8.66
C MET A 391 -15.69 -4.43 -8.03
N ALA A 392 -16.93 -4.86 -8.26
CA ALA A 392 -17.45 -6.12 -7.74
C ALA A 392 -16.66 -7.33 -8.28
N SER A 393 -16.32 -7.33 -9.58
CA SER A 393 -15.52 -8.40 -10.19
C SER A 393 -14.14 -8.50 -9.56
N ILE A 394 -13.46 -7.37 -9.36
CA ILE A 394 -12.14 -7.33 -8.70
C ILE A 394 -12.24 -7.88 -7.28
N CYS A 395 -13.27 -7.49 -6.51
CA CYS A 395 -13.48 -8.02 -5.16
C CYS A 395 -13.70 -9.54 -5.17
N VAL A 396 -14.49 -10.08 -6.09
CA VAL A 396 -14.70 -11.53 -6.21
C VAL A 396 -13.39 -12.26 -6.51
N PHE A 397 -12.59 -11.75 -7.46
CA PHE A 397 -11.29 -12.35 -7.78
C PHE A 397 -10.31 -12.23 -6.60
N ALA A 398 -10.32 -11.11 -5.89
CA ALA A 398 -9.47 -10.90 -4.71
C ALA A 398 -9.85 -11.85 -3.56
N VAL A 399 -11.15 -12.07 -3.30
CA VAL A 399 -11.62 -13.07 -2.32
C VAL A 399 -11.16 -14.48 -2.73
N ALA A 400 -11.36 -14.85 -3.99
CA ALA A 400 -10.93 -16.15 -4.49
C ALA A 400 -9.41 -16.33 -4.31
N LEU A 401 -8.61 -15.30 -4.61
CA LEU A 401 -7.16 -15.34 -4.43
C LEU A 401 -6.77 -15.44 -2.95
N THR A 402 -7.45 -14.69 -2.06
CA THR A 402 -7.20 -14.74 -0.62
C THR A 402 -7.41 -16.14 -0.04
N LEU A 403 -8.48 -16.81 -0.47
CA LEU A 403 -8.85 -18.15 0.00
C LEU A 403 -8.06 -19.29 -0.66
N SER A 404 -7.41 -19.05 -1.80
CA SER A 404 -6.75 -20.11 -2.59
C SER A 404 -5.23 -20.11 -2.48
N VAL A 405 -4.62 -19.00 -2.09
CA VAL A 405 -3.17 -18.84 -2.04
C VAL A 405 -2.78 -18.43 -0.62
N ASP A 406 -1.90 -19.24 -0.02
CA ASP A 406 -1.30 -18.89 1.27
C ASP A 406 -0.08 -17.98 1.02
N ALA A 407 -0.21 -16.71 1.34
CA ALA A 407 0.86 -15.73 1.23
C ALA A 407 0.63 -14.58 2.21
N THR A 408 1.71 -14.04 2.76
CA THR A 408 1.67 -12.95 3.74
C THR A 408 1.09 -11.66 3.14
N ILE A 409 0.58 -10.78 3.99
CA ILE A 409 0.16 -9.43 3.60
C ILE A 409 1.36 -8.68 3.03
N PHE A 410 2.53 -8.85 3.67
CA PHE A 410 3.79 -8.24 3.26
C PHE A 410 4.14 -8.58 1.81
N ASP A 411 4.18 -9.86 1.45
CA ASP A 411 4.60 -10.32 0.13
C ASP A 411 3.64 -9.91 -0.99
N ARG A 412 2.32 -10.05 -0.77
CA ARG A 412 1.30 -9.68 -1.77
C ARG A 412 1.31 -8.20 -2.10
N VAL A 413 1.45 -7.35 -1.08
CA VAL A 413 1.51 -5.90 -1.27
C VAL A 413 2.78 -5.53 -2.01
N LEU A 414 3.94 -6.05 -1.59
CA LEU A 414 5.23 -5.71 -2.19
C LEU A 414 5.36 -6.18 -3.63
N PHE A 415 4.82 -7.36 -3.97
CA PHE A 415 4.73 -7.79 -5.37
C PHE A 415 3.99 -6.76 -6.23
N SER A 416 2.79 -6.35 -5.80
CA SER A 416 1.97 -5.37 -6.54
C SER A 416 2.68 -4.02 -6.68
N TRP A 417 3.38 -3.58 -5.62
CA TRP A 417 4.14 -2.33 -5.59
C TRP A 417 5.34 -2.39 -6.53
N SER A 418 6.14 -3.45 -6.46
CA SER A 418 7.31 -3.65 -7.30
C SER A 418 6.93 -3.76 -8.76
N ALA A 419 5.89 -4.52 -9.08
CA ALA A 419 5.44 -4.78 -10.45
C ALA A 419 4.97 -3.49 -11.17
N LEU A 420 4.07 -2.71 -10.54
CA LEU A 420 3.63 -1.43 -11.12
C LEU A 420 4.73 -0.36 -11.04
N GLY A 421 5.52 -0.35 -9.95
CA GLY A 421 6.66 0.53 -9.80
C GLY A 421 7.62 0.42 -10.98
N ALA A 422 8.06 -0.80 -11.29
CA ALA A 422 8.99 -1.07 -12.36
C ALA A 422 8.39 -0.89 -13.78
N ALA A 423 7.09 -1.16 -13.93
CA ALA A 423 6.41 -0.99 -15.22
C ALA A 423 6.17 0.48 -15.56
N PHE A 424 5.70 1.29 -14.61
CA PHE A 424 5.23 2.65 -14.88
C PHE A 424 6.23 3.73 -14.44
N GLY A 425 6.93 3.50 -13.31
CA GLY A 425 7.86 4.48 -12.73
C GLY A 425 8.89 5.02 -13.70
N PRO A 426 9.63 4.19 -14.46
CA PRO A 426 10.60 4.63 -15.45
C PRO A 426 9.99 5.53 -16.55
N VAL A 427 8.77 5.19 -17.01
CA VAL A 427 8.05 5.95 -18.04
C VAL A 427 7.63 7.31 -17.49
N ILE A 428 7.04 7.34 -16.29
CA ILE A 428 6.62 8.56 -15.63
C ILE A 428 7.84 9.44 -15.33
N ALA A 429 8.94 8.87 -14.84
CA ALA A 429 10.19 9.58 -14.59
C ALA A 429 10.72 10.25 -15.86
N ALA A 430 10.77 9.53 -16.97
CA ALA A 430 11.19 10.08 -18.26
C ALA A 430 10.29 11.25 -18.70
N ARG A 431 8.98 11.10 -18.56
CA ARG A 431 8.00 12.17 -18.88
C ARG A 431 8.19 13.40 -17.99
N VAL A 432 8.35 13.19 -16.69
CA VAL A 432 8.61 14.27 -15.72
C VAL A 432 9.91 14.99 -16.01
N MET A 433 10.94 14.30 -16.51
CA MET A 433 12.22 14.88 -16.92
C MET A 433 12.22 15.47 -18.34
N ASN A 434 11.04 15.77 -18.91
CA ASN A 434 10.91 16.31 -20.27
C ASN A 434 11.45 15.38 -21.38
N ALA A 435 11.65 14.12 -21.12
CA ALA A 435 11.90 13.17 -22.19
C ALA A 435 10.56 12.80 -22.86
N ALA A 436 10.60 12.67 -24.17
CA ALA A 436 9.48 12.20 -24.98
C ALA A 436 9.84 10.82 -25.55
N PRO A 437 9.73 9.72 -24.78
CA PRO A 437 10.13 8.40 -25.26
C PRO A 437 9.27 7.99 -26.46
N LYS A 438 9.86 7.26 -27.40
CA LYS A 438 9.12 6.68 -28.53
C LYS A 438 8.08 5.70 -28.01
N GLY A 439 6.90 5.63 -28.63
CA GLY A 439 5.79 4.80 -28.14
C GLY A 439 6.15 3.32 -27.96
N TRP A 440 6.96 2.74 -28.86
CA TRP A 440 7.44 1.36 -28.69
C TRP A 440 8.37 1.19 -27.48
N ALA A 441 9.18 2.21 -27.17
CA ALA A 441 10.05 2.17 -25.98
C ALA A 441 9.25 2.24 -24.67
N VAL A 442 8.12 2.96 -24.67
CA VAL A 442 7.15 2.97 -23.58
C VAL A 442 6.56 1.57 -23.40
N LEU A 443 6.06 0.93 -24.46
CA LEU A 443 5.51 -0.43 -24.41
C LEU A 443 6.55 -1.43 -23.92
N ALA A 444 7.75 -1.41 -24.48
CA ALA A 444 8.83 -2.31 -24.09
C ALA A 444 9.24 -2.11 -22.62
N ALA A 445 9.32 -0.85 -22.16
CA ALA A 445 9.64 -0.54 -20.76
C ALA A 445 8.58 -1.10 -19.80
N ILE A 446 7.29 -0.93 -20.11
CA ILE A 446 6.19 -1.46 -19.28
C ILE A 446 6.26 -2.99 -19.21
N VAL A 447 6.39 -3.66 -20.37
CA VAL A 447 6.46 -5.13 -20.43
C VAL A 447 7.67 -5.68 -19.69
N LEU A 448 8.86 -5.10 -19.94
CA LEU A 448 10.10 -5.60 -19.34
C LEU A 448 10.16 -5.33 -17.85
N GLY A 449 9.73 -4.16 -17.39
CA GLY A 449 9.66 -3.86 -15.95
C GLY A 449 8.76 -4.85 -15.23
N PHE A 450 7.55 -5.04 -15.75
CA PHE A 450 6.60 -6.00 -15.18
C PHE A 450 7.11 -7.45 -15.24
N ALA A 451 7.53 -7.92 -16.43
CA ALA A 451 7.95 -9.30 -16.61
C ALA A 451 9.18 -9.66 -15.77
N THR A 452 10.15 -8.73 -15.62
CA THR A 452 11.33 -8.95 -14.79
C THR A 452 10.96 -9.05 -13.30
N THR A 453 10.01 -8.23 -12.81
CA THR A 453 9.51 -8.36 -11.43
C THR A 453 8.82 -9.71 -11.23
N VAL A 454 7.90 -10.10 -12.13
CA VAL A 454 7.22 -11.40 -12.06
C VAL A 454 8.22 -12.56 -12.09
N LEU A 455 9.25 -12.47 -12.93
CA LEU A 455 10.31 -13.48 -13.02
C LEU A 455 10.97 -13.70 -11.66
N PHE A 456 11.50 -12.64 -11.03
CA PHE A 456 12.21 -12.77 -9.77
C PHE A 456 11.28 -13.13 -8.61
N TYR A 457 10.07 -12.56 -8.57
CA TYR A 457 9.05 -12.96 -7.59
C TYR A 457 8.75 -14.46 -7.67
N THR A 458 8.48 -14.99 -8.88
CA THR A 458 8.17 -16.41 -9.07
C THR A 458 9.34 -17.31 -8.65
N TYR A 459 10.58 -16.96 -9.01
CA TYR A 459 11.75 -17.73 -8.60
C TYR A 459 12.05 -17.62 -7.11
N GLY A 460 11.69 -16.49 -6.47
CA GLY A 460 11.73 -16.37 -5.01
C GLY A 460 10.77 -17.34 -4.32
N GLN A 461 9.55 -17.49 -4.85
CA GLN A 461 8.55 -18.42 -4.32
C GLN A 461 8.92 -19.90 -4.56
N ILE A 462 9.51 -20.23 -5.71
CA ILE A 462 9.97 -21.61 -6.00
C ILE A 462 11.11 -22.01 -5.06
N GLY A 463 11.99 -21.08 -4.72
CA GLY A 463 13.16 -21.31 -3.90
C GLY A 463 14.31 -22.02 -4.63
N ALA A 464 15.53 -21.87 -4.08
CA ALA A 464 16.76 -22.32 -4.74
C ALA A 464 16.88 -23.85 -4.85
N GLU A 465 16.36 -24.59 -3.87
CA GLU A 465 16.42 -26.05 -3.83
C GLU A 465 15.51 -26.69 -4.88
N ALA A 466 14.25 -26.20 -4.97
CA ALA A 466 13.26 -26.71 -5.93
C ALA A 466 13.58 -26.32 -7.37
N ALA A 467 14.26 -25.18 -7.58
CA ALA A 467 14.64 -24.71 -8.92
C ALA A 467 15.76 -25.55 -9.58
N GLY A 468 16.47 -26.34 -8.82
CA GLY A 468 17.54 -27.21 -9.33
C GLY A 468 18.80 -26.47 -9.81
N GLY A 469 19.48 -26.99 -10.85
CA GLY A 469 20.70 -26.42 -11.40
C GLY A 469 20.49 -25.49 -12.61
N GLY A 470 21.60 -25.03 -13.21
CA GLY A 470 21.61 -24.22 -14.42
C GLY A 470 21.04 -22.81 -14.22
N LEU A 471 20.39 -22.27 -15.27
CA LEU A 471 19.83 -20.92 -15.26
C LEU A 471 18.72 -20.75 -14.21
N SER A 472 17.85 -21.74 -14.08
CA SER A 472 16.75 -21.74 -13.11
C SER A 472 17.26 -21.63 -11.67
N GLY A 473 18.22 -22.48 -11.28
CA GLY A 473 18.82 -22.41 -9.95
C GLY A 473 19.64 -21.13 -9.73
N MET A 474 20.23 -20.54 -10.77
CA MET A 474 20.88 -19.23 -10.65
C MET A 474 19.86 -18.13 -10.34
N LEU A 475 18.75 -18.08 -11.10
CA LEU A 475 17.70 -17.08 -10.89
C LEU A 475 17.07 -17.19 -9.51
N ALA A 476 16.80 -18.40 -9.03
CA ALA A 476 16.27 -18.63 -7.70
C ALA A 476 17.24 -18.19 -6.59
N ARG A 477 18.54 -18.44 -6.74
CA ARG A 477 19.56 -17.95 -5.79
C ARG A 477 19.64 -16.42 -5.77
N LEU A 478 19.51 -15.76 -6.93
CA LEU A 478 19.48 -14.30 -7.01
C LEU A 478 18.20 -13.74 -6.37
N ALA A 479 17.06 -14.37 -6.59
CA ALA A 479 15.79 -14.01 -5.97
C ALA A 479 15.78 -14.21 -4.45
N ALA A 480 16.53 -15.20 -3.93
CA ALA A 480 16.63 -15.48 -2.51
C ALA A 480 17.60 -14.56 -1.74
N ILE A 481 18.22 -13.59 -2.41
CA ILE A 481 19.11 -12.63 -1.72
C ILE A 481 18.28 -11.74 -0.78
N PRO A 482 18.62 -11.68 0.53
CA PRO A 482 17.83 -10.94 1.50
C PRO A 482 17.60 -9.47 1.11
N GLY A 483 16.36 -9.02 1.28
CA GLY A 483 15.93 -7.67 0.88
C GLY A 483 15.39 -7.60 -0.56
N ASP A 484 15.42 -8.70 -1.31
CA ASP A 484 14.85 -8.86 -2.66
C ASP A 484 15.33 -7.80 -3.68
N PRO A 485 16.65 -7.48 -3.73
CA PRO A 485 17.15 -6.42 -4.61
C PRO A 485 16.92 -6.74 -6.10
N PHE A 486 16.88 -8.03 -6.47
CA PHE A 486 16.65 -8.46 -7.84
C PHE A 486 15.19 -8.29 -8.28
N GLU A 487 14.24 -8.46 -7.37
CA GLU A 487 12.83 -8.19 -7.64
C GLU A 487 12.51 -6.68 -7.69
N ARG A 488 13.18 -5.87 -6.85
CA ARG A 488 12.79 -4.47 -6.61
C ARG A 488 13.63 -3.45 -7.37
N VAL A 489 14.92 -3.74 -7.62
CA VAL A 489 15.85 -2.79 -8.27
C VAL A 489 16.10 -3.13 -9.73
N VAL A 490 16.42 -4.40 -10.01
CA VAL A 490 16.80 -4.83 -11.37
C VAL A 490 15.72 -4.55 -12.42
N PRO A 491 14.41 -4.71 -12.13
CA PRO A 491 13.35 -4.42 -13.09
C PRO A 491 13.28 -2.96 -13.56
N TRP A 492 13.92 -2.03 -12.84
CA TRP A 492 13.97 -0.61 -13.22
C TRP A 492 15.06 -0.30 -14.24
N ILE A 493 16.14 -1.08 -14.27
CA ILE A 493 17.38 -0.76 -15.03
C ILE A 493 17.10 -0.69 -16.53
N LEU A 494 16.62 -1.77 -17.12
CA LEU A 494 16.40 -1.83 -18.55
C LEU A 494 15.28 -0.90 -19.03
N PRO A 495 14.12 -0.78 -18.36
CA PRO A 495 13.13 0.23 -18.67
C PRO A 495 13.66 1.66 -18.67
N LEU A 496 14.46 2.05 -17.66
CA LEU A 496 15.09 3.38 -17.63
C LEU A 496 16.01 3.60 -18.84
N VAL A 497 16.87 2.63 -19.16
CA VAL A 497 17.74 2.70 -20.33
C VAL A 497 16.90 2.91 -21.60
N LEU A 498 15.83 2.15 -21.79
CA LEU A 498 14.98 2.24 -22.99
C LEU A 498 14.32 3.62 -23.13
N VAL A 499 13.65 4.10 -22.09
CA VAL A 499 12.89 5.36 -22.17
C VAL A 499 13.78 6.58 -22.29
N PHE A 500 15.03 6.52 -21.80
CA PHE A 500 15.99 7.61 -21.93
C PHE A 500 16.85 7.55 -23.17
N SER A 501 17.12 6.37 -23.73
CA SER A 501 17.90 6.23 -24.98
C SER A 501 17.06 6.46 -26.24
N PHE A 502 15.81 6.02 -26.26
CA PHE A 502 14.93 6.10 -27.43
C PHE A 502 13.90 7.22 -27.32
N ARG A 503 14.38 8.47 -27.41
CA ARG A 503 13.55 9.68 -27.35
C ARG A 503 13.17 10.16 -28.75
N GLN A 504 12.07 10.88 -28.84
CA GLN A 504 11.73 11.68 -30.03
C GLN A 504 12.55 12.97 -30.00
N PRO A 505 12.93 13.52 -31.16
CA PRO A 505 13.45 14.88 -31.22
C PRO A 505 12.44 15.82 -30.55
N ARG A 506 12.92 16.75 -29.73
CA ARG A 506 12.04 17.82 -29.23
C ARG A 506 11.47 18.58 -30.41
N PRO A 507 10.16 18.84 -30.46
CA PRO A 507 9.68 19.88 -31.36
C PRO A 507 10.47 21.15 -31.05
N VAL A 508 11.01 21.79 -32.09
CA VAL A 508 11.63 23.10 -31.93
C VAL A 508 10.49 24.06 -31.59
N GLU A 509 10.18 24.18 -30.31
CA GLU A 509 9.32 25.24 -29.82
C GLU A 509 10.08 26.54 -30.06
N ASP A 510 9.47 27.36 -30.91
CA ASP A 510 9.89 28.71 -31.26
C ASP A 510 10.32 29.45 -29.97
N ARG A 511 11.62 29.71 -29.82
CA ARG A 511 12.16 30.59 -28.77
C ARG A 511 11.80 32.03 -29.14
N ARG A 512 10.51 32.34 -29.22
CA ARG A 512 9.97 33.68 -29.40
C ARG A 512 8.81 33.88 -28.44
N SER A 513 9.12 34.17 -27.22
CA SER A 513 8.41 35.10 -26.32
C SER A 513 9.16 35.25 -25.02
#